data_eeb6fd7ad1b6175a5bcfdc9c09359a82
#
_entry.id   eeb6fd7ad1b6175a5bcfdc9c09359a82
#
_cell.length_a   1.000
_cell.length_b   1.000
_cell.length_c   1.000
_cell.angle_alpha   90.00
_cell.angle_beta   90.00
_cell.angle_gamma   90.00
#
_symmetry.space_group_name_H-M   'P 1'
#
loop_
_entity.id
_entity.type
_entity.pdbx_description
1 polymer ?
#
loop_
_entity_poly.entity_id
_entity_poly.type
_entity_poly.pdbx_seq_one_letter_code
_entity_poly.pdbx_strand_id
1 'polypeptide(L)'
;NVMQTQIDKYSPLSVGNGRFCYTADITGMQTFPELYREGIPLSTMSEWGWHSFPNTENYQLSDVFKYVDAYDRKVPYPIGSSPGHEYLRANPHQTGLALIGLLKAEGKTLSEDELSEPRQQLNVWEGTLESRFKLSGSPVEITTLCHPDKDELAYRLQSPLFSEKKLGVRICFPFPSVAFGKEPAVWDVEDGHRSWIIRSGENDWVIKHQTDDFVYCCRIRTSVKAALRETSRHSYFLELLSDKDEFMLLVDFSTDENTLDTSDDYASAVRANKQAWETFWMSGGVVDLSESKDHRWKELERRIVLSQYLTAIQSRQQYPPQETGLTCNSWYGKFHLEMHWWHSVHFALWGRSAYLSNTLDWYDDILEVAKSYAATQGYKGVRWPKMIGPGGVE
;
A
#
# COMPACT_ATOMS: atom_id res chain seq x y z
N ASN A 1 12.11 -17.64 3.68
CA ASN A 1 10.69 -17.56 4.02
C ASN A 1 10.51 -17.02 5.44
N VAL A 2 9.44 -16.24 5.64
CA VAL A 2 9.00 -15.76 6.96
C VAL A 2 7.76 -16.56 7.35
N MET A 3 7.71 -17.03 8.60
CA MET A 3 6.59 -17.86 9.09
C MET A 3 5.99 -17.23 10.35
N GLN A 4 4.66 -17.23 10.42
CA GLN A 4 3.89 -16.81 11.60
C GLN A 4 2.86 -17.90 11.95
N THR A 5 2.63 -18.10 13.25
CA THR A 5 1.65 -19.05 13.78
C THR A 5 0.72 -18.43 14.82
N GLN A 6 0.78 -17.12 14.94
CA GLN A 6 -0.07 -16.31 15.82
C GLN A 6 -0.21 -14.91 15.25
N ILE A 7 -1.21 -14.19 15.69
CA ILE A 7 -1.38 -12.77 15.38
C ILE A 7 -0.25 -11.98 16.04
N ASP A 8 0.49 -11.21 15.24
CA ASP A 8 1.49 -10.25 15.73
C ASP A 8 1.22 -8.88 15.09
N LYS A 9 0.63 -7.99 15.86
CA LYS A 9 0.26 -6.65 15.41
C LYS A 9 1.44 -5.75 15.02
N TYR A 10 2.66 -6.12 15.40
CA TYR A 10 3.89 -5.37 15.05
C TYR A 10 4.64 -5.95 13.86
N SER A 11 4.20 -7.07 13.34
CA SER A 11 4.89 -7.77 12.25
C SER A 11 3.93 -8.34 11.20
N PRO A 12 2.89 -7.58 10.73
CA PRO A 12 2.07 -8.06 9.61
C PRO A 12 2.95 -8.30 8.38
N LEU A 13 2.54 -9.23 7.53
CA LEU A 13 3.28 -9.55 6.31
C LEU A 13 2.70 -8.79 5.11
N SER A 14 3.57 -8.43 4.17
CA SER A 14 3.19 -7.60 3.03
C SER A 14 3.63 -8.20 1.71
N VAL A 15 2.84 -7.96 0.67
CA VAL A 15 3.19 -8.17 -0.74
C VAL A 15 3.10 -6.84 -1.49
N GLY A 16 3.88 -6.69 -2.57
CA GLY A 16 3.88 -5.44 -3.32
C GLY A 16 4.83 -5.50 -4.52
N ASN A 17 4.77 -4.48 -5.36
CA ASN A 17 5.60 -4.37 -6.57
C ASN A 17 6.55 -3.17 -6.55
N GLY A 18 6.61 -2.42 -5.45
CA GLY A 18 7.43 -1.23 -5.28
C GLY A 18 6.67 0.08 -5.49
N ARG A 19 5.54 0.07 -6.20
CA ARG A 19 4.63 1.21 -6.43
C ARG A 19 3.29 1.02 -5.73
N PHE A 20 2.93 -0.23 -5.49
CA PHE A 20 1.72 -0.65 -4.80
C PHE A 20 2.09 -1.70 -3.75
N CYS A 21 1.52 -1.56 -2.55
CA CYS A 21 1.81 -2.45 -1.44
C CYS A 21 0.54 -2.78 -0.65
N TYR A 22 0.45 -4.03 -0.24
CA TYR A 22 -0.66 -4.58 0.52
C TYR A 22 -0.14 -5.26 1.78
N THR A 23 -0.57 -4.77 2.94
CA THR A 23 -0.22 -5.33 4.25
C THR A 23 -1.38 -6.15 4.78
N ALA A 24 -1.17 -7.44 5.01
CA ALA A 24 -2.17 -8.40 5.41
C ALA A 24 -2.00 -8.87 6.86
N ASP A 25 -3.10 -9.22 7.49
CA ASP A 25 -3.09 -9.95 8.76
C ASP A 25 -2.82 -11.46 8.56
N ILE A 26 -2.94 -12.23 9.65
CA ILE A 26 -2.68 -13.68 9.68
C ILE A 26 -3.57 -14.48 8.72
N THR A 27 -4.69 -13.93 8.24
CA THR A 27 -5.57 -14.58 7.27
C THR A 27 -5.06 -14.49 5.83
N GLY A 28 -4.03 -13.67 5.57
CA GLY A 28 -3.57 -13.33 4.22
C GLY A 28 -4.39 -12.24 3.55
N MET A 29 -5.37 -11.71 4.27
CA MET A 29 -6.22 -10.58 3.87
C MET A 29 -6.20 -9.50 4.95
N GLN A 30 -7.17 -8.58 4.97
CA GLN A 30 -7.30 -7.52 5.98
C GLN A 30 -8.61 -7.74 6.75
N THR A 31 -8.67 -8.88 7.44
CA THR A 31 -9.89 -9.35 8.14
C THR A 31 -10.06 -8.67 9.50
N PHE A 32 -8.95 -8.45 10.21
CA PHE A 32 -8.90 -7.94 11.58
C PHE A 32 -8.17 -6.59 11.72
N PRO A 33 -8.54 -5.53 10.96
CA PRO A 33 -7.79 -4.28 10.97
C PRO A 33 -7.69 -3.65 12.36
N GLU A 34 -8.72 -3.80 13.20
CA GLU A 34 -8.76 -3.22 14.54
C GLU A 34 -7.62 -3.71 15.44
N LEU A 35 -7.21 -4.98 15.29
CA LEU A 35 -6.13 -5.57 16.10
C LEU A 35 -4.77 -4.94 15.79
N TYR A 36 -4.61 -4.36 14.59
CA TYR A 36 -3.34 -3.82 14.11
C TYR A 36 -3.23 -2.30 14.26
N ARG A 37 -4.30 -1.58 14.63
CA ARG A 37 -4.30 -0.10 14.75
C ARG A 37 -3.24 0.45 15.68
N GLU A 38 -2.95 -0.23 16.79
CA GLU A 38 -1.91 0.19 17.72
C GLU A 38 -0.50 -0.26 17.35
N GLY A 39 -0.38 -1.17 16.41
CA GLY A 39 0.87 -1.71 15.87
C GLY A 39 1.21 -1.11 14.50
N ILE A 40 1.35 -1.99 13.50
CA ILE A 40 1.47 -1.62 12.09
C ILE A 40 0.09 -1.78 11.46
N PRO A 41 -0.60 -0.70 11.12
CA PRO A 41 -1.93 -0.76 10.53
C PRO A 41 -1.95 -1.52 9.21
N LEU A 42 -3.02 -2.27 8.97
CA LEU A 42 -3.23 -2.93 7.67
C LEU A 42 -3.60 -1.87 6.64
N SER A 43 -2.96 -1.89 5.49
CA SER A 43 -3.19 -0.89 4.45
C SER A 43 -3.03 -1.47 3.04
N THR A 44 -3.70 -0.84 2.10
CA THR A 44 -3.53 -1.01 0.66
C THR A 44 -3.13 0.35 0.12
N MET A 45 -1.88 0.50 -0.30
CA MET A 45 -1.28 1.78 -0.64
C MET A 45 -0.72 1.77 -2.05
N SER A 46 -0.87 2.88 -2.77
CA SER A 46 -0.22 3.10 -4.06
C SER A 46 0.53 4.42 -4.09
N GLU A 47 1.59 4.50 -4.91
CA GLU A 47 2.40 5.71 -5.08
C GLU A 47 1.60 6.92 -5.60
N TRP A 48 0.46 6.69 -6.27
CA TRP A 48 -0.44 7.74 -6.78
C TRP A 48 -1.60 8.09 -5.84
N GLY A 49 -1.75 7.41 -4.71
CA GLY A 49 -2.85 7.58 -3.76
C GLY A 49 -2.74 8.88 -2.94
N TRP A 50 -2.77 10.05 -3.60
CA TRP A 50 -2.62 11.35 -2.95
C TRP A 50 -3.94 12.10 -2.87
N HIS A 51 -4.23 12.63 -1.68
CA HIS A 51 -5.39 13.46 -1.40
C HIS A 51 -4.98 14.77 -0.74
N SER A 52 -5.78 15.81 -0.94
CA SER A 52 -5.70 17.07 -0.21
C SER A 52 -7.08 17.49 0.22
N PHE A 53 -7.26 17.84 1.48
CA PHE A 53 -8.49 18.48 1.92
C PHE A 53 -8.61 19.87 1.28
N PRO A 54 -9.85 20.37 1.03
CA PRO A 54 -10.06 21.71 0.44
C PRO A 54 -9.40 22.82 1.26
N ASN A 55 -8.67 23.70 0.58
CA ASN A 55 -8.03 24.89 1.18
C ASN A 55 -9.03 26.04 1.29
N THR A 56 -10.00 25.92 2.19
CA THR A 56 -11.08 26.91 2.37
C THR A 56 -10.59 28.27 2.83
N GLU A 57 -9.50 28.31 3.57
CA GLU A 57 -8.88 29.54 4.10
C GLU A 57 -7.85 30.13 3.12
N ASN A 58 -7.63 29.48 1.99
CA ASN A 58 -6.67 29.89 0.95
C ASN A 58 -5.24 30.12 1.45
N TYR A 59 -4.78 29.26 2.38
CA TYR A 59 -3.40 29.30 2.88
C TYR A 59 -2.38 29.21 1.75
N GLN A 60 -1.38 30.10 1.79
CA GLN A 60 -0.25 30.12 0.88
C GLN A 60 1.06 29.84 1.66
N LEU A 61 2.07 29.29 0.98
CA LEU A 61 3.36 29.04 1.60
C LEU A 61 3.98 30.32 2.19
N SER A 62 3.77 31.48 1.56
CA SER A 62 4.22 32.79 2.07
C SER A 62 3.63 33.18 3.42
N ASP A 63 2.42 32.72 3.74
CA ASP A 63 1.72 33.07 4.97
C ASP A 63 2.34 32.42 6.21
N VAL A 64 3.13 31.38 5.98
CA VAL A 64 3.78 30.59 7.02
C VAL A 64 5.29 30.84 7.12
N PHE A 65 5.82 31.81 6.38
CA PHE A 65 7.25 32.14 6.42
C PHE A 65 7.62 32.87 7.71
N LYS A 66 8.66 32.35 8.36
CA LYS A 66 9.41 33.04 9.40
C LYS A 66 10.79 33.40 8.85
N TYR A 67 11.17 34.66 8.93
CA TYR A 67 12.46 35.12 8.47
C TYR A 67 13.53 34.83 9.51
N VAL A 68 14.56 34.08 9.14
CA VAL A 68 15.69 33.70 9.96
C VAL A 68 16.92 34.47 9.48
N ASP A 69 17.72 35.02 10.40
CA ASP A 69 18.97 35.67 10.06
C ASP A 69 20.00 34.63 9.58
N ALA A 70 20.49 34.84 8.37
CA ALA A 70 21.50 34.02 7.72
C ALA A 70 22.66 34.92 7.24
N TYR A 71 23.65 35.10 8.10
CA TYR A 71 24.77 36.02 7.91
C TYR A 71 24.26 37.47 7.72
N ASP A 72 24.37 38.03 6.53
CA ASP A 72 24.08 39.42 6.17
C ASP A 72 22.65 39.61 5.59
N ARG A 73 21.83 38.55 5.59
CA ARG A 73 20.48 38.57 5.02
C ARG A 73 19.47 37.79 5.86
N LYS A 74 18.19 38.06 5.60
CA LYS A 74 17.07 37.29 6.16
C LYS A 74 16.55 36.31 5.12
N VAL A 75 16.37 35.06 5.53
CA VAL A 75 15.90 33.97 4.67
C VAL A 75 14.56 33.48 5.21
N PRO A 76 13.52 33.39 4.35
CA PRO A 76 12.23 32.83 4.75
C PRO A 76 12.27 31.30 4.84
N TYR A 77 11.72 30.77 5.93
CA TYR A 77 11.50 29.34 6.13
C TYR A 77 10.07 29.11 6.65
N PRO A 78 9.37 28.06 6.20
CA PRO A 78 8.06 27.68 6.73
C PRO A 78 8.22 27.02 8.12
N ILE A 79 8.35 27.83 9.16
CA ILE A 79 8.59 27.38 10.54
C ILE A 79 7.48 27.91 11.44
N GLY A 80 6.75 27.02 12.09
CA GLY A 80 5.71 27.38 13.05
C GLY A 80 4.68 26.30 13.28
N SER A 81 3.55 26.69 13.88
CA SER A 81 2.44 25.81 14.23
C SER A 81 1.08 26.54 14.11
N SER A 82 0.97 27.53 13.22
CA SER A 82 -0.33 28.14 12.93
C SER A 82 -1.24 27.18 12.16
N PRO A 83 -2.54 27.43 12.08
CA PRO A 83 -3.44 26.62 11.25
C PRO A 83 -2.97 26.46 9.80
N GLY A 84 -2.36 27.50 9.20
CA GLY A 84 -1.77 27.44 7.87
C GLY A 84 -0.59 26.47 7.79
N HIS A 85 0.29 26.45 8.80
CA HIS A 85 1.37 25.46 8.86
C HIS A 85 0.82 24.03 8.93
N GLU A 86 -0.16 23.79 9.79
CA GLU A 86 -0.74 22.45 9.96
C GLU A 86 -1.42 22.00 8.66
N TYR A 87 -2.17 22.89 8.00
CA TYR A 87 -2.81 22.60 6.72
C TYR A 87 -1.78 22.25 5.64
N LEU A 88 -0.78 23.11 5.39
CA LEU A 88 0.22 22.92 4.33
C LEU A 88 1.09 21.70 4.60
N ARG A 89 1.44 21.44 5.86
CA ARG A 89 2.21 20.28 6.26
C ARG A 89 1.45 18.96 6.03
N ALA A 90 0.14 18.96 6.28
CA ALA A 90 -0.69 17.78 6.15
C ALA A 90 -1.17 17.52 4.72
N ASN A 91 -1.08 18.50 3.81
CA ASN A 91 -1.56 18.38 2.44
C ASN A 91 -0.46 18.64 1.41
N PRO A 92 -0.37 17.88 0.31
CA PRO A 92 -1.09 16.63 0.11
C PRO A 92 -0.62 15.52 1.07
N HIS A 93 -1.45 14.50 1.26
CA HIS A 93 -1.11 13.31 2.04
C HIS A 93 -1.47 12.04 1.28
N GLN A 94 -0.78 10.94 1.58
CA GLN A 94 -1.17 9.65 1.05
C GLN A 94 -2.35 9.07 1.80
N THR A 95 -3.25 8.40 1.07
CA THR A 95 -4.42 7.73 1.61
C THR A 95 -4.41 6.24 1.25
N GLY A 96 -5.02 5.42 2.11
CA GLY A 96 -5.32 4.02 1.80
C GLY A 96 -6.39 3.92 0.72
N LEU A 97 -6.36 2.84 -0.07
CA LEU A 97 -7.30 2.65 -1.18
C LEU A 97 -8.53 1.82 -0.77
N ALA A 98 -8.32 0.69 -0.11
CA ALA A 98 -9.40 -0.14 0.40
C ALA A 98 -8.90 -1.11 1.47
N LEU A 99 -9.80 -1.61 2.31
CA LEU A 99 -9.62 -2.84 3.07
C LEU A 99 -10.29 -3.99 2.33
N ILE A 100 -9.55 -5.10 2.17
CA ILE A 100 -10.01 -6.33 1.52
C ILE A 100 -9.84 -7.47 2.52
N GLY A 101 -10.94 -7.95 3.08
CA GLY A 101 -10.91 -8.94 4.16
C GLY A 101 -12.06 -9.94 4.11
N LEU A 102 -12.00 -10.95 4.94
CA LEU A 102 -13.08 -11.90 5.08
C LEU A 102 -14.24 -11.29 5.89
N LEU A 103 -15.45 -11.68 5.53
CA LEU A 103 -16.66 -11.30 6.25
C LEU A 103 -17.63 -12.49 6.26
N LYS A 104 -18.32 -12.72 7.36
CA LYS A 104 -19.40 -13.71 7.40
C LYS A 104 -20.58 -13.27 6.54
N ALA A 105 -21.37 -14.25 6.12
CA ALA A 105 -22.68 -14.00 5.57
C ALA A 105 -23.48 -13.03 6.47
N GLU A 106 -24.46 -12.35 5.90
CA GLU A 106 -25.25 -11.32 6.59
C GLU A 106 -24.46 -10.07 7.04
N GLY A 107 -23.18 -9.93 6.59
CA GLY A 107 -22.37 -8.74 6.90
C GLY A 107 -21.78 -8.71 8.30
N LYS A 108 -21.75 -9.84 9.02
CA LYS A 108 -21.17 -9.92 10.35
C LYS A 108 -19.65 -10.03 10.30
N THR A 109 -18.96 -9.26 11.11
CA THR A 109 -17.51 -9.35 11.27
C THR A 109 -17.09 -10.68 11.90
N LEU A 110 -15.87 -11.11 11.58
CA LEU A 110 -15.21 -12.23 12.23
C LEU A 110 -14.60 -11.77 13.55
N SER A 111 -14.57 -12.66 14.55
CA SER A 111 -13.81 -12.48 15.78
C SER A 111 -12.52 -13.29 15.71
N GLU A 112 -11.43 -12.82 16.32
CA GLU A 112 -10.17 -13.57 16.42
C GLU A 112 -10.34 -14.92 17.14
N ASP A 113 -11.25 -15.00 18.11
CA ASP A 113 -11.57 -16.22 18.86
C ASP A 113 -12.14 -17.36 17.98
N GLU A 114 -12.66 -17.04 16.81
CA GLU A 114 -13.18 -18.01 15.84
C GLU A 114 -12.08 -18.62 14.99
N LEU A 115 -10.88 -18.01 15.01
CA LEU A 115 -9.72 -18.46 14.25
C LEU A 115 -8.83 -19.34 15.09
N SER A 116 -8.50 -20.52 14.58
CA SER A 116 -7.61 -21.47 15.24
C SER A 116 -6.59 -22.05 14.28
N GLU A 117 -5.49 -22.56 14.82
CA GLU A 117 -4.38 -23.19 14.09
C GLU A 117 -3.81 -22.31 12.96
N PRO A 118 -3.58 -21.00 13.16
CA PRO A 118 -3.09 -20.15 12.09
C PRO A 118 -1.65 -20.50 11.71
N ARG A 119 -1.40 -20.52 10.43
CA ARG A 119 -0.07 -20.66 9.84
C ARG A 119 0.00 -19.79 8.60
N GLN A 120 0.87 -18.80 8.64
CA GLN A 120 1.12 -17.92 7.51
C GLN A 120 2.59 -18.00 7.10
N GLN A 121 2.84 -18.03 5.80
CA GLN A 121 4.18 -18.06 5.23
C GLN A 121 4.31 -17.04 4.10
N LEU A 122 5.27 -16.13 4.24
CA LEU A 122 5.72 -15.29 3.13
C LEU A 122 6.89 -15.98 2.42
N ASN A 123 6.68 -16.36 1.17
CA ASN A 123 7.74 -16.83 0.28
C ASN A 123 8.37 -15.61 -0.41
N VAL A 124 9.49 -15.13 0.11
CA VAL A 124 10.17 -13.95 -0.43
C VAL A 124 10.80 -14.18 -1.80
N TRP A 125 11.03 -15.45 -2.20
CA TRP A 125 11.54 -15.79 -3.53
C TRP A 125 10.51 -15.55 -4.63
N GLU A 126 9.24 -15.80 -4.32
CA GLU A 126 8.14 -15.65 -5.26
C GLU A 126 7.21 -14.47 -4.94
N GLY A 127 7.44 -13.77 -3.83
CA GLY A 127 6.57 -12.65 -3.41
C GLY A 127 5.14 -13.09 -3.14
N THR A 128 4.94 -14.31 -2.62
CA THR A 128 3.63 -14.91 -2.32
C THR A 128 3.43 -15.08 -0.82
N LEU A 129 2.21 -14.80 -0.37
CA LEU A 129 1.77 -14.97 1.01
C LEU A 129 0.75 -16.10 1.07
N GLU A 130 1.05 -17.17 1.81
CA GLU A 130 0.17 -18.32 2.02
C GLU A 130 -0.32 -18.34 3.46
N SER A 131 -1.63 -18.38 3.65
CA SER A 131 -2.28 -18.43 4.96
C SER A 131 -3.19 -19.63 5.05
N ARG A 132 -3.08 -20.38 6.15
CA ARG A 132 -3.90 -21.55 6.46
C ARG A 132 -4.35 -21.44 7.89
N PHE A 133 -5.63 -21.64 8.14
CA PHE A 133 -6.24 -21.58 9.46
C PHE A 133 -7.57 -22.33 9.46
N LYS A 134 -8.16 -22.50 10.65
CA LYS A 134 -9.54 -22.94 10.78
C LYS A 134 -10.40 -21.78 11.26
N LEU A 135 -11.56 -21.62 10.64
CA LEU A 135 -12.56 -20.66 11.05
C LEU A 135 -13.79 -21.43 11.55
N SER A 136 -14.09 -21.29 12.84
CA SER A 136 -15.14 -22.09 13.50
C SER A 136 -15.04 -23.59 13.21
N GLY A 137 -13.81 -24.11 13.15
CA GLY A 137 -13.47 -25.51 12.88
C GLY A 137 -13.36 -25.90 11.40
N SER A 138 -13.82 -25.08 10.47
CA SER A 138 -13.70 -25.32 9.02
C SER A 138 -12.36 -24.80 8.47
N PRO A 139 -11.67 -25.56 7.59
CA PRO A 139 -10.40 -25.12 7.01
C PRO A 139 -10.57 -23.96 6.05
N VAL A 140 -9.61 -23.02 6.08
CA VAL A 140 -9.50 -21.90 5.15
C VAL A 140 -8.05 -21.81 4.68
N GLU A 141 -7.85 -21.74 3.37
CA GLU A 141 -6.56 -21.51 2.75
C GLU A 141 -6.65 -20.29 1.83
N ILE A 142 -5.69 -19.36 1.96
CA ILE A 142 -5.62 -18.16 1.13
C ILE A 142 -4.19 -17.98 0.64
N THR A 143 -4.02 -17.82 -0.68
CA THR A 143 -2.78 -17.37 -1.29
C THR A 143 -2.98 -15.98 -1.83
N THR A 144 -2.09 -15.06 -1.48
CA THR A 144 -2.12 -13.65 -1.87
C THR A 144 -0.83 -13.27 -2.57
N LEU A 145 -0.92 -12.56 -3.68
CA LEU A 145 0.22 -11.97 -4.38
C LEU A 145 -0.16 -10.62 -5.00
N CYS A 146 0.85 -9.82 -5.32
CA CYS A 146 0.72 -8.57 -6.03
C CYS A 146 1.24 -8.72 -7.46
N HIS A 147 0.51 -8.21 -8.45
CA HIS A 147 0.98 -8.19 -9.84
C HIS A 147 2.23 -7.29 -9.96
N PRO A 148 3.27 -7.69 -10.72
CA PRO A 148 4.53 -6.92 -10.78
C PRO A 148 4.41 -5.54 -11.45
N ASP A 149 3.48 -5.39 -12.41
CA ASP A 149 3.37 -4.19 -13.26
C ASP A 149 2.04 -3.43 -13.12
N LYS A 150 1.14 -3.91 -12.24
CA LYS A 150 -0.18 -3.34 -12.02
C LYS A 150 -0.46 -3.21 -10.52
N ASP A 151 -1.31 -2.27 -10.16
CA ASP A 151 -1.84 -2.16 -8.81
C ASP A 151 -2.97 -3.17 -8.62
N GLU A 152 -2.61 -4.45 -8.77
CA GLU A 152 -3.51 -5.60 -8.74
C GLU A 152 -3.09 -6.59 -7.65
N LEU A 153 -4.07 -6.99 -6.85
CA LEU A 153 -3.97 -8.12 -5.92
C LEU A 153 -4.64 -9.34 -6.52
N ALA A 154 -3.96 -10.47 -6.46
CA ALA A 154 -4.48 -11.74 -6.90
C ALA A 154 -4.56 -12.73 -5.73
N TYR A 155 -5.75 -13.26 -5.51
CA TYR A 155 -6.03 -14.19 -4.42
C TYR A 155 -6.53 -15.53 -4.97
N ARG A 156 -6.07 -16.62 -4.34
CA ARG A 156 -6.72 -17.93 -4.41
C ARG A 156 -7.30 -18.20 -3.03
N LEU A 157 -8.61 -18.37 -2.95
CA LEU A 157 -9.35 -18.61 -1.71
C LEU A 157 -9.99 -19.99 -1.77
N GLN A 158 -9.82 -20.77 -0.70
CA GLN A 158 -10.36 -22.14 -0.61
C GLN A 158 -10.92 -22.40 0.79
N SER A 159 -12.18 -22.75 0.86
CA SER A 159 -12.88 -23.22 2.08
C SER A 159 -14.29 -23.73 1.72
N PRO A 160 -14.79 -24.77 2.37
CA PRO A 160 -16.20 -25.15 2.24
C PRO A 160 -17.17 -24.06 2.69
N LEU A 161 -16.72 -23.11 3.53
CA LEU A 161 -17.57 -22.00 3.99
C LEU A 161 -18.02 -21.07 2.85
N PHE A 162 -17.28 -21.04 1.72
CA PHE A 162 -17.69 -20.24 0.55
C PHE A 162 -18.86 -20.91 -0.20
N SER A 163 -18.77 -22.21 -0.49
CA SER A 163 -19.87 -22.97 -1.13
C SER A 163 -21.11 -23.04 -0.26
N GLU A 164 -20.93 -23.10 1.07
CA GLU A 164 -21.99 -23.06 2.06
C GLU A 164 -22.60 -21.66 2.26
N LYS A 165 -22.05 -20.62 1.59
CA LYS A 165 -22.47 -19.22 1.70
C LYS A 165 -22.39 -18.65 3.12
N LYS A 166 -21.46 -19.16 3.93
CA LYS A 166 -21.18 -18.69 5.30
C LYS A 166 -20.09 -17.65 5.37
N LEU A 167 -19.24 -17.57 4.33
CA LEU A 167 -18.10 -16.69 4.23
C LEU A 167 -18.06 -16.02 2.86
N GLY A 168 -17.64 -14.77 2.82
CA GLY A 168 -17.38 -14.00 1.62
C GLY A 168 -16.28 -12.98 1.84
N VAL A 169 -16.11 -12.06 0.90
CA VAL A 169 -15.08 -11.04 0.95
C VAL A 169 -15.70 -9.66 1.10
N ARG A 170 -15.18 -8.88 2.04
CA ARG A 170 -15.50 -7.46 2.23
C ARG A 170 -14.50 -6.61 1.46
N ILE A 171 -15.00 -5.60 0.77
CA ILE A 171 -14.23 -4.49 0.23
C ILE A 171 -14.79 -3.21 0.83
N CYS A 172 -13.98 -2.46 1.60
CA CYS A 172 -14.39 -1.25 2.28
C CYS A 172 -13.50 -0.09 1.84
N PHE A 173 -14.11 1.04 1.47
CA PHE A 173 -13.41 2.25 1.01
C PHE A 173 -13.29 3.27 2.13
N PRO A 174 -12.11 3.88 2.33
CA PRO A 174 -11.86 4.77 3.44
C PRO A 174 -12.25 6.22 3.17
N PHE A 175 -12.38 6.97 4.26
CA PHE A 175 -12.16 8.41 4.25
C PHE A 175 -10.67 8.69 4.57
N PRO A 176 -10.01 9.69 3.93
CA PRO A 176 -8.61 10.00 4.17
C PRO A 176 -8.32 10.44 5.60
N SER A 177 -7.12 10.14 6.09
CA SER A 177 -6.65 10.52 7.41
C SER A 177 -5.35 11.32 7.34
N VAL A 178 -5.28 12.40 8.10
CA VAL A 178 -4.05 13.19 8.30
C VAL A 178 -3.44 12.93 9.68
N ALA A 179 -3.78 11.83 10.32
CA ALA A 179 -3.19 11.45 11.60
C ALA A 179 -1.70 11.13 11.42
N PHE A 180 -0.87 11.86 12.14
CA PHE A 180 0.58 11.68 12.08
C PHE A 180 1.00 10.29 12.60
N GLY A 181 1.76 9.55 11.78
CA GLY A 181 2.30 8.23 12.14
C GLY A 181 1.25 7.17 12.43
N LYS A 182 0.08 7.26 11.82
CA LYS A 182 -1.07 6.39 12.03
C LYS A 182 -1.56 5.81 10.72
N GLU A 183 -2.65 5.07 10.80
CA GLU A 183 -3.38 4.55 9.66
C GLU A 183 -3.74 5.67 8.67
N PRO A 184 -3.47 5.53 7.36
CA PRO A 184 -3.73 6.56 6.35
C PRO A 184 -5.21 6.65 5.95
N ALA A 185 -6.10 6.14 6.80
CA ALA A 185 -7.51 5.92 6.49
C ALA A 185 -8.38 5.98 7.76
N VAL A 186 -9.63 6.39 7.59
CA VAL A 186 -10.71 6.26 8.58
C VAL A 186 -11.83 5.45 7.93
N TRP A 187 -12.35 4.43 8.64
CA TRP A 187 -13.23 3.42 8.05
C TRP A 187 -14.70 3.57 8.46
N ASP A 188 -14.99 4.37 9.47
CA ASP A 188 -16.30 4.59 10.07
C ASP A 188 -16.90 5.97 9.77
N VAL A 189 -16.34 6.68 8.81
CA VAL A 189 -16.89 7.95 8.29
C VAL A 189 -17.83 7.64 7.12
N GLU A 190 -19.07 8.10 7.20
CA GLU A 190 -20.07 7.89 6.15
C GLU A 190 -20.22 9.08 5.20
N ASP A 191 -19.90 10.27 5.66
CA ASP A 191 -20.05 11.51 4.91
C ASP A 191 -18.68 12.04 4.43
N GLY A 192 -18.70 12.95 3.45
CA GLY A 192 -17.48 13.56 2.90
C GLY A 192 -16.80 12.76 1.79
N HIS A 193 -17.24 11.52 1.54
CA HIS A 193 -16.80 10.72 0.41
C HIS A 193 -17.96 9.85 -0.12
N ARG A 194 -17.75 9.25 -1.27
CA ARG A 194 -18.74 8.34 -1.87
C ARG A 194 -18.10 7.21 -2.64
N SER A 195 -18.75 6.04 -2.62
CA SER A 195 -18.41 4.93 -3.51
C SER A 195 -19.69 4.43 -4.18
N TRP A 196 -19.60 3.97 -5.42
CA TRP A 196 -20.72 3.42 -6.16
C TRP A 196 -20.27 2.49 -7.27
N ILE A 197 -21.10 1.49 -7.57
CA ILE A 197 -20.84 0.54 -8.64
C ILE A 197 -21.13 1.23 -9.99
N ILE A 198 -20.15 1.30 -10.89
CA ILE A 198 -20.27 1.84 -12.24
C ILE A 198 -20.38 0.75 -13.31
N ARG A 199 -19.91 -0.46 -12.99
CA ARG A 199 -20.05 -1.66 -13.83
C ARG A 199 -20.43 -2.85 -12.95
N SER A 200 -21.42 -3.64 -13.39
CA SER A 200 -21.87 -4.83 -12.66
C SER A 200 -22.10 -5.98 -13.63
N GLY A 201 -21.44 -7.09 -13.41
CA GLY A 201 -21.56 -8.33 -14.16
C GLY A 201 -21.78 -9.54 -13.23
N GLU A 202 -21.69 -10.75 -13.78
CA GLU A 202 -21.82 -11.98 -12.98
C GLU A 202 -20.54 -12.34 -12.22
N ASN A 203 -19.39 -11.80 -12.66
CA ASN A 203 -18.06 -12.08 -12.11
C ASN A 203 -17.07 -10.91 -12.31
N ASP A 204 -17.55 -9.72 -12.66
CA ASP A 204 -16.75 -8.53 -12.94
C ASP A 204 -17.53 -7.27 -12.53
N TRP A 205 -16.97 -6.48 -11.63
CA TRP A 205 -17.55 -5.23 -11.13
C TRP A 205 -16.48 -4.15 -11.12
N VAL A 206 -16.91 -2.90 -11.29
CA VAL A 206 -16.07 -1.72 -11.05
C VAL A 206 -16.80 -0.81 -10.09
N ILE A 207 -16.14 -0.48 -8.99
CA ILE A 207 -16.58 0.50 -8.01
C ILE A 207 -15.73 1.75 -8.21
N LYS A 208 -16.39 2.91 -8.30
CA LYS A 208 -15.73 4.22 -8.30
C LYS A 208 -15.80 4.80 -6.90
N HIS A 209 -14.67 5.29 -6.41
CA HIS A 209 -14.55 5.97 -5.13
C HIS A 209 -14.09 7.42 -5.34
N GLN A 210 -14.68 8.34 -4.59
CA GLN A 210 -14.37 9.75 -4.68
C GLN A 210 -14.36 10.40 -3.30
N THR A 211 -13.29 11.16 -3.04
CA THR A 211 -13.15 12.04 -1.89
C THR A 211 -12.62 13.38 -2.39
N ASP A 212 -13.36 14.46 -2.23
CA ASP A 212 -13.03 15.76 -2.81
C ASP A 212 -12.66 15.64 -4.30
N ASP A 213 -11.46 16.04 -4.70
CA ASP A 213 -10.97 15.96 -6.08
C ASP A 213 -10.25 14.62 -6.37
N PHE A 214 -10.03 13.79 -5.36
CA PHE A 214 -9.38 12.51 -5.54
C PHE A 214 -10.37 11.42 -5.91
N VAL A 215 -10.19 10.85 -7.09
CA VAL A 215 -11.08 9.84 -7.67
C VAL A 215 -10.27 8.65 -8.16
N TYR A 216 -10.71 7.44 -7.84
CA TYR A 216 -10.15 6.21 -8.38
C TYR A 216 -11.22 5.13 -8.55
N CYS A 217 -10.87 4.09 -9.28
CA CYS A 217 -11.70 2.92 -9.51
C CYS A 217 -11.04 1.67 -8.92
N CYS A 218 -11.89 0.78 -8.41
CA CYS A 218 -11.52 -0.56 -7.97
C CYS A 218 -12.30 -1.56 -8.81
N ARG A 219 -11.59 -2.39 -9.58
CA ARG A 219 -12.20 -3.50 -10.32
C ARG A 219 -12.06 -4.78 -9.52
N ILE A 220 -13.14 -5.56 -9.48
CA ILE A 220 -13.22 -6.83 -8.77
C ILE A 220 -13.63 -7.90 -9.77
N ARG A 221 -12.81 -8.95 -9.91
CA ARG A 221 -13.07 -10.07 -10.81
C ARG A 221 -12.97 -11.38 -10.08
N THR A 222 -13.88 -12.30 -10.37
CA THR A 222 -13.90 -13.65 -9.80
C THR A 222 -13.87 -14.72 -10.89
N SER A 223 -13.27 -15.88 -10.59
CA SER A 223 -13.26 -17.03 -11.49
C SER A 223 -14.59 -17.80 -11.54
N VAL A 224 -15.53 -17.46 -10.70
CA VAL A 224 -16.86 -18.08 -10.59
C VAL A 224 -17.94 -16.99 -10.48
N LYS A 225 -19.19 -17.37 -10.72
CA LYS A 225 -20.30 -16.44 -10.48
C LYS A 225 -20.36 -16.02 -9.02
N ALA A 226 -20.56 -14.74 -8.80
CA ALA A 226 -20.71 -14.15 -7.49
C ALA A 226 -21.73 -13.00 -7.52
N ALA A 227 -22.07 -12.48 -6.36
CA ALA A 227 -22.86 -11.26 -6.20
C ALA A 227 -22.08 -10.25 -5.37
N LEU A 228 -22.01 -9.01 -5.84
CA LEU A 228 -21.45 -7.90 -5.09
C LEU A 228 -22.59 -7.00 -4.66
N ARG A 229 -22.73 -6.78 -3.35
CA ARG A 229 -23.76 -5.91 -2.79
C ARG A 229 -23.18 -4.96 -1.75
N GLU A 230 -23.69 -3.75 -1.70
CA GLU A 230 -23.39 -2.82 -0.62
C GLU A 230 -24.06 -3.28 0.67
N THR A 231 -23.31 -3.37 1.76
CA THR A 231 -23.80 -3.79 3.08
C THR A 231 -23.98 -2.62 4.05
N SER A 232 -23.14 -1.61 3.89
CA SER A 232 -23.24 -0.29 4.52
C SER A 232 -22.57 0.71 3.60
N ARG A 233 -22.70 2.00 3.86
CA ARG A 233 -22.04 3.02 3.05
C ARG A 233 -20.55 2.68 2.92
N HIS A 234 -20.07 2.69 1.66
CA HIS A 234 -18.66 2.45 1.27
C HIS A 234 -18.15 1.03 1.58
N SER A 235 -19.00 0.10 2.01
CA SER A 235 -18.64 -1.28 2.30
C SER A 235 -19.46 -2.25 1.44
N TYR A 236 -18.75 -3.12 0.72
CA TYR A 236 -19.31 -4.09 -0.22
C TYR A 236 -18.98 -5.50 0.23
N PHE A 237 -19.92 -6.41 0.02
CA PHE A 237 -19.78 -7.82 0.30
C PHE A 237 -19.89 -8.62 -0.99
N LEU A 238 -18.86 -9.40 -1.26
CA LEU A 238 -18.79 -10.34 -2.36
C LEU A 238 -19.17 -11.73 -1.86
N GLU A 239 -20.28 -12.24 -2.34
CA GLU A 239 -20.82 -13.58 -2.02
C GLU A 239 -20.74 -14.48 -3.25
N LEU A 240 -20.24 -15.70 -3.09
CA LEU A 240 -20.22 -16.67 -4.18
C LEU A 240 -21.62 -17.21 -4.47
N LEU A 241 -21.97 -17.28 -5.75
CA LEU A 241 -23.19 -17.94 -6.25
C LEU A 241 -22.88 -19.33 -6.85
N SER A 242 -21.73 -19.89 -6.50
CA SER A 242 -21.22 -21.18 -6.93
C SER A 242 -21.19 -22.16 -5.76
N ASP A 243 -21.27 -23.45 -6.06
CA ASP A 243 -21.09 -24.58 -5.13
C ASP A 243 -19.63 -25.03 -5.00
N LYS A 244 -18.69 -24.24 -5.54
CA LYS A 244 -17.25 -24.51 -5.44
C LYS A 244 -16.68 -23.98 -4.13
N ASP A 245 -15.83 -24.79 -3.52
CA ASP A 245 -15.08 -24.41 -2.30
C ASP A 245 -13.86 -23.51 -2.60
N GLU A 246 -13.48 -23.42 -3.88
CA GLU A 246 -12.32 -22.65 -4.33
C GLU A 246 -12.71 -21.67 -5.43
N PHE A 247 -12.15 -20.45 -5.34
CA PHE A 247 -12.23 -19.45 -6.40
C PHE A 247 -11.02 -18.52 -6.39
N MET A 248 -10.81 -17.86 -7.52
CA MET A 248 -9.80 -16.82 -7.70
C MET A 248 -10.47 -15.46 -7.65
N LEU A 249 -9.82 -14.51 -7.00
CA LEU A 249 -10.25 -13.11 -6.90
C LEU A 249 -9.11 -12.22 -7.37
N LEU A 250 -9.39 -11.29 -8.27
CA LEU A 250 -8.50 -10.23 -8.68
C LEU A 250 -9.11 -8.89 -8.28
N VAL A 251 -8.30 -8.02 -7.68
CA VAL A 251 -8.71 -6.68 -7.27
C VAL A 251 -7.70 -5.67 -7.78
N ASP A 252 -8.12 -4.84 -8.75
CA ASP A 252 -7.29 -3.85 -9.43
C ASP A 252 -7.66 -2.43 -8.99
N PHE A 253 -6.68 -1.54 -8.92
CA PHE A 253 -6.89 -0.12 -8.61
C PHE A 253 -6.29 0.77 -9.69
N SER A 254 -7.00 1.83 -10.08
CA SER A 254 -6.50 2.84 -11.03
C SER A 254 -7.26 4.15 -10.90
N THR A 255 -6.59 5.25 -11.18
CA THR A 255 -7.23 6.57 -11.38
C THR A 255 -7.91 6.70 -12.74
N ASP A 256 -7.58 5.85 -13.71
CA ASP A 256 -8.21 5.77 -15.04
C ASP A 256 -8.93 4.41 -15.21
N GLU A 257 -10.27 4.46 -15.30
CA GLU A 257 -11.09 3.25 -15.45
C GLU A 257 -10.77 2.45 -16.74
N ASN A 258 -10.26 3.10 -17.78
CA ASN A 258 -9.93 2.43 -19.04
C ASN A 258 -8.70 1.52 -18.92
N THR A 259 -7.81 1.80 -18.00
CA THR A 259 -6.62 0.97 -17.74
C THR A 259 -6.94 -0.33 -17.00
N LEU A 260 -8.14 -0.42 -16.44
CA LEU A 260 -8.63 -1.63 -15.75
C LEU A 260 -9.14 -2.71 -16.73
N ASP A 261 -9.33 -2.41 -18.00
CA ASP A 261 -9.85 -3.35 -18.99
C ASP A 261 -8.76 -4.31 -19.51
N THR A 262 -8.28 -5.17 -18.61
CA THR A 262 -7.30 -6.23 -18.93
C THR A 262 -7.99 -7.58 -18.98
N SER A 263 -7.49 -8.47 -19.85
CA SER A 263 -7.96 -9.86 -19.98
C SER A 263 -7.19 -10.83 -19.08
N ASP A 264 -6.29 -10.34 -18.25
CA ASP A 264 -5.45 -11.18 -17.40
C ASP A 264 -6.29 -11.94 -16.37
N ASP A 265 -5.89 -13.17 -16.12
CA ASP A 265 -6.46 -14.05 -15.11
C ASP A 265 -5.46 -14.31 -13.97
N TYR A 266 -5.91 -15.01 -12.95
CA TYR A 266 -5.05 -15.37 -11.81
C TYR A 266 -3.79 -16.12 -12.24
N ALA A 267 -3.88 -17.02 -13.21
CA ALA A 267 -2.74 -17.80 -13.66
C ALA A 267 -1.70 -16.93 -14.37
N SER A 268 -2.11 -15.91 -15.13
CA SER A 268 -1.20 -14.93 -15.72
C SER A 268 -0.54 -14.05 -14.68
N ALA A 269 -1.29 -13.60 -13.66
CA ALA A 269 -0.72 -12.84 -12.53
C ALA A 269 0.35 -13.64 -11.77
N VAL A 270 0.08 -14.92 -11.49
CA VAL A 270 1.06 -15.84 -10.86
C VAL A 270 2.33 -15.98 -11.71
N ARG A 271 2.19 -16.20 -13.03
CA ARG A 271 3.36 -16.33 -13.93
C ARG A 271 4.17 -15.03 -13.98
N ALA A 272 3.50 -13.89 -14.12
CA ALA A 272 4.15 -12.58 -14.17
C ALA A 272 4.89 -12.28 -12.88
N ASN A 273 4.25 -12.51 -11.72
CA ASN A 273 4.83 -12.29 -10.40
C ASN A 273 6.07 -13.18 -10.19
N LYS A 274 5.98 -14.47 -10.50
CA LYS A 274 7.10 -15.40 -10.39
C LYS A 274 8.28 -14.96 -11.26
N GLN A 275 8.04 -14.62 -12.53
CA GLN A 275 9.07 -14.15 -13.45
C GLN A 275 9.74 -12.86 -12.96
N ALA A 276 8.97 -11.91 -12.44
CA ALA A 276 9.50 -10.64 -11.94
C ALA A 276 10.39 -10.83 -10.70
N TRP A 277 9.96 -11.66 -9.75
CA TRP A 277 10.78 -11.94 -8.57
C TRP A 277 12.03 -12.76 -8.91
N GLU A 278 11.94 -13.75 -9.79
CA GLU A 278 13.12 -14.46 -10.28
C GLU A 278 14.11 -13.49 -10.93
N THR A 279 13.62 -12.60 -11.80
CA THR A 279 14.45 -11.55 -12.42
C THR A 279 15.09 -10.65 -11.36
N PHE A 280 14.34 -10.22 -10.34
CA PHE A 280 14.86 -9.40 -9.24
C PHE A 280 16.00 -10.10 -8.52
N TRP A 281 15.80 -11.34 -8.09
CA TRP A 281 16.81 -12.07 -7.31
C TRP A 281 18.03 -12.43 -8.15
N MET A 282 17.86 -12.75 -9.42
CA MET A 282 18.95 -13.14 -10.33
C MET A 282 19.71 -11.97 -10.95
N SER A 283 19.21 -10.74 -10.85
CA SER A 283 19.80 -9.55 -11.52
C SER A 283 20.84 -8.80 -10.69
N GLY A 284 21.18 -9.24 -9.52
CA GLY A 284 22.10 -8.47 -8.67
C GLY A 284 22.88 -9.32 -7.70
N GLY A 285 23.48 -8.65 -6.70
CA GLY A 285 24.18 -9.32 -5.64
C GLY A 285 23.25 -10.13 -4.74
N VAL A 286 23.74 -11.27 -4.27
CA VAL A 286 23.10 -12.14 -3.29
C VAL A 286 24.07 -12.43 -2.16
N VAL A 287 23.54 -12.84 -1.02
CA VAL A 287 24.34 -13.29 0.13
C VAL A 287 24.04 -14.75 0.38
N ASP A 288 25.07 -15.58 0.39
CA ASP A 288 25.05 -16.96 0.83
C ASP A 288 26.06 -17.10 1.96
N LEU A 289 25.57 -17.31 3.18
CA LEU A 289 26.38 -17.47 4.38
C LEU A 289 26.48 -18.92 4.85
N SER A 290 26.06 -19.90 4.02
CA SER A 290 26.00 -21.31 4.38
C SER A 290 27.35 -21.92 4.76
N GLU A 291 28.47 -21.37 4.25
CA GLU A 291 29.83 -21.75 4.59
C GLU A 291 30.34 -21.14 5.92
N SER A 292 29.56 -20.25 6.55
CA SER A 292 29.96 -19.62 7.82
C SER A 292 29.99 -20.62 8.97
N LYS A 293 31.02 -20.53 9.79
CA LYS A 293 31.15 -21.32 11.02
C LYS A 293 30.37 -20.73 12.20
N ASP A 294 29.92 -19.48 12.12
CA ASP A 294 29.10 -18.83 13.13
C ASP A 294 27.66 -19.33 13.03
N HIS A 295 27.10 -19.90 14.08
CA HIS A 295 25.75 -20.46 14.11
C HIS A 295 24.64 -19.45 13.83
N ARG A 296 24.92 -18.14 13.94
CA ARG A 296 23.97 -17.05 13.68
C ARG A 296 23.80 -16.75 12.19
N TRP A 297 24.55 -17.38 11.30
CA TRP A 297 24.56 -17.07 9.87
C TRP A 297 23.18 -17.15 9.23
N LYS A 298 22.36 -18.13 9.63
CA LYS A 298 20.99 -18.32 9.11
C LYS A 298 20.11 -17.11 9.39
N GLU A 299 20.19 -16.60 10.62
CA GLU A 299 19.39 -15.43 11.02
C GLU A 299 19.90 -14.15 10.34
N LEU A 300 21.22 -14.00 10.17
CA LEU A 300 21.79 -12.84 9.45
C LEU A 300 21.37 -12.87 7.98
N GLU A 301 21.52 -14.00 7.29
CA GLU A 301 21.10 -14.16 5.91
C GLU A 301 19.59 -13.89 5.73
N ARG A 302 18.77 -14.47 6.63
CA ARG A 302 17.33 -14.22 6.64
C ARG A 302 17.00 -12.73 6.74
N ARG A 303 17.67 -11.99 7.62
CA ARG A 303 17.46 -10.53 7.79
C ARG A 303 17.87 -9.76 6.54
N ILE A 304 19.00 -10.08 5.95
CA ILE A 304 19.48 -9.43 4.72
C ILE A 304 18.49 -9.65 3.57
N VAL A 305 18.09 -10.89 3.33
CA VAL A 305 17.15 -11.23 2.26
C VAL A 305 15.78 -10.59 2.51
N LEU A 306 15.27 -10.65 3.74
CA LEU A 306 14.00 -10.00 4.09
C LEU A 306 14.06 -8.47 3.92
N SER A 307 15.16 -7.82 4.30
CA SER A 307 15.35 -6.39 4.10
C SER A 307 15.34 -6.01 2.62
N GLN A 308 16.00 -6.79 1.77
CA GLN A 308 15.97 -6.58 0.31
C GLN A 308 14.53 -6.74 -0.24
N TYR A 309 13.81 -7.76 0.21
CA TYR A 309 12.41 -7.97 -0.18
C TYR A 309 11.53 -6.79 0.23
N LEU A 310 11.55 -6.43 1.52
CA LEU A 310 10.73 -5.35 2.07
C LEU A 310 11.02 -4.01 1.38
N THR A 311 12.29 -3.71 1.11
CA THR A 311 12.63 -2.48 0.38
C THR A 311 12.16 -2.54 -1.06
N ALA A 312 12.26 -3.72 -1.70
CA ALA A 312 11.82 -3.90 -3.08
C ALA A 312 10.30 -3.71 -3.25
N ILE A 313 9.47 -4.17 -2.31
CA ILE A 313 8.01 -4.01 -2.41
C ILE A 313 7.53 -2.58 -2.13
N GLN A 314 8.39 -1.69 -1.60
CA GLN A 314 8.02 -0.35 -1.15
C GLN A 314 8.72 0.79 -1.90
N SER A 315 9.89 0.55 -2.51
CA SER A 315 10.80 1.60 -2.98
C SER A 315 11.30 1.41 -4.41
N ARG A 316 10.71 0.52 -5.21
CA ARG A 316 10.97 0.40 -6.66
C ARG A 316 10.03 1.28 -7.49
N GLN A 317 9.54 2.36 -6.92
CA GLN A 317 8.58 3.29 -7.48
C GLN A 317 9.24 4.31 -8.43
N GLN A 318 8.44 5.24 -8.95
CA GLN A 318 8.89 6.35 -9.79
C GLN A 318 9.17 7.64 -9.00
N TYR A 319 8.86 7.64 -7.71
CA TYR A 319 9.00 8.78 -6.82
C TYR A 319 10.10 8.56 -5.76
N PRO A 320 10.65 9.63 -5.17
CA PRO A 320 11.47 9.52 -3.99
C PRO A 320 10.77 8.75 -2.87
N PRO A 321 11.52 7.96 -2.07
CA PRO A 321 10.90 7.17 -1.02
C PRO A 321 10.36 8.05 0.12
N GLN A 322 9.31 7.55 0.74
CA GLN A 322 8.76 8.10 1.98
C GLN A 322 9.61 7.72 3.18
N GLU A 323 9.34 8.34 4.34
CA GLU A 323 9.99 8.00 5.61
C GLU A 323 9.87 6.50 5.94
N THR A 324 8.66 5.96 5.86
CA THR A 324 8.34 4.58 6.26
C THR A 324 7.93 3.67 5.10
N GLY A 325 7.92 4.16 3.87
CA GLY A 325 7.48 3.43 2.69
C GLY A 325 5.96 3.22 2.64
N LEU A 326 5.53 2.27 1.80
CA LEU A 326 4.10 2.01 1.53
C LEU A 326 3.44 1.03 2.52
N THR A 327 4.18 0.43 3.44
CA THR A 327 3.62 -0.53 4.41
C THR A 327 3.20 0.11 5.73
N CYS A 328 3.61 1.34 5.98
CA CYS A 328 3.27 2.08 7.20
C CYS A 328 3.34 3.58 6.91
N ASN A 329 2.25 4.29 7.12
CA ASN A 329 2.21 5.72 6.85
C ASN A 329 2.79 6.53 8.01
N SER A 330 3.72 7.44 7.71
CA SER A 330 4.17 8.49 8.62
C SER A 330 4.47 9.76 7.85
N TRP A 331 4.51 10.90 8.52
CA TRP A 331 4.76 12.19 7.89
C TRP A 331 3.87 12.42 6.66
N TYR A 332 2.59 12.00 6.77
CA TYR A 332 1.59 12.16 5.72
C TYR A 332 1.91 11.42 4.42
N GLY A 333 2.85 10.47 4.43
CA GLY A 333 3.32 9.78 3.22
C GLY A 333 4.14 10.66 2.28
N LYS A 334 4.52 11.89 2.68
CA LYS A 334 5.37 12.75 1.87
C LYS A 334 6.76 12.17 1.67
N PHE A 335 7.38 12.48 0.54
CA PHE A 335 8.74 12.06 0.25
C PHE A 335 9.71 12.70 1.24
N HIS A 336 10.65 11.92 1.72
CA HIS A 336 11.77 12.38 2.53
C HIS A 336 13.04 12.17 1.74
N LEU A 337 13.62 13.25 1.19
CA LEU A 337 14.71 13.14 0.22
C LEU A 337 15.98 12.52 0.80
N GLU A 338 16.19 12.56 2.12
CA GLU A 338 17.25 11.81 2.79
C GLU A 338 17.07 10.29 2.68
N MET A 339 15.81 9.82 2.45
CA MET A 339 15.49 8.39 2.31
C MET A 339 15.95 7.80 0.98
N HIS A 340 16.30 8.62 -0.02
CA HIS A 340 17.01 8.11 -1.19
C HIS A 340 18.30 7.39 -0.80
N TRP A 341 19.03 7.93 0.18
CA TRP A 341 20.21 7.25 0.71
C TRP A 341 19.84 5.95 1.44
N TRP A 342 18.88 6.01 2.36
CA TRP A 342 18.57 4.89 3.23
C TRP A 342 17.73 3.78 2.55
N HIS A 343 16.83 4.14 1.63
CA HIS A 343 15.89 3.18 1.03
C HIS A 343 16.18 2.82 -0.42
N SER A 344 16.99 3.58 -1.15
CA SER A 344 17.17 3.35 -2.59
C SER A 344 18.61 3.16 -3.03
N VAL A 345 19.60 3.76 -2.37
CA VAL A 345 21.03 3.67 -2.82
C VAL A 345 21.54 2.24 -2.79
N HIS A 346 21.04 1.38 -1.90
CA HIS A 346 21.43 -0.02 -1.84
C HIS A 346 21.08 -0.78 -3.13
N PHE A 347 20.09 -0.37 -3.91
CA PHE A 347 19.81 -0.99 -5.21
C PHE A 347 21.02 -0.90 -6.13
N ALA A 348 21.69 0.27 -6.19
CA ALA A 348 22.92 0.42 -6.95
C ALA A 348 24.05 -0.43 -6.38
N LEU A 349 24.23 -0.45 -5.05
CA LEU A 349 25.27 -1.24 -4.38
C LEU A 349 25.09 -2.75 -4.61
N TRP A 350 23.87 -3.22 -4.77
CA TRP A 350 23.56 -4.62 -5.05
C TRP A 350 23.45 -4.95 -6.55
N GLY A 351 23.84 -4.01 -7.44
CA GLY A 351 23.82 -4.24 -8.89
C GLY A 351 22.46 -4.11 -9.55
N ARG A 352 21.50 -3.41 -8.90
CA ARG A 352 20.13 -3.15 -9.38
C ARG A 352 19.88 -1.66 -9.58
N SER A 353 20.84 -0.95 -10.15
CA SER A 353 20.82 0.52 -10.26
C SER A 353 19.60 1.10 -10.99
N ALA A 354 18.97 0.34 -11.87
CA ALA A 354 17.74 0.79 -12.56
C ALA A 354 16.64 1.21 -11.57
N TYR A 355 16.48 0.50 -10.45
CA TYR A 355 15.45 0.86 -9.45
C TYR A 355 15.75 2.18 -8.72
N LEU A 356 17.03 2.53 -8.54
CA LEU A 356 17.39 3.85 -8.06
C LEU A 356 17.18 4.91 -9.16
N SER A 357 17.62 4.64 -10.39
CA SER A 357 17.51 5.60 -11.50
C SER A 357 16.07 6.04 -11.75
N ASN A 358 15.13 5.11 -11.71
CA ASN A 358 13.70 5.43 -11.93
C ASN A 358 13.16 6.48 -10.95
N THR A 359 13.69 6.53 -9.72
CA THR A 359 13.24 7.49 -8.71
C THR A 359 13.90 8.88 -8.85
N LEU A 360 14.89 9.00 -9.71
CA LEU A 360 15.66 10.26 -9.90
C LEU A 360 15.02 11.17 -10.95
N ASP A 361 14.25 10.63 -11.89
CA ASP A 361 13.61 11.41 -12.96
C ASP A 361 12.64 12.46 -12.38
N TRP A 362 12.00 12.16 -11.25
CA TRP A 362 11.13 13.11 -10.54
C TRP A 362 11.81 14.44 -10.19
N TYR A 363 13.13 14.47 -9.93
CA TYR A 363 13.83 15.74 -9.65
C TYR A 363 13.85 16.66 -10.87
N ASP A 364 13.91 16.09 -12.07
CA ASP A 364 13.85 16.85 -13.31
C ASP A 364 12.43 17.33 -13.59
N ASP A 365 11.43 16.51 -13.31
CA ASP A 365 10.01 16.85 -13.49
C ASP A 365 9.60 18.09 -12.69
N ILE A 366 10.13 18.25 -11.47
CA ILE A 366 9.82 19.39 -10.59
C ILE A 366 10.90 20.48 -10.56
N LEU A 367 11.83 20.46 -11.51
CA LEU A 367 12.98 21.37 -11.53
C LEU A 367 12.60 22.85 -11.46
N GLU A 368 11.56 23.28 -12.19
CA GLU A 368 11.09 24.68 -12.20
C GLU A 368 10.47 25.08 -10.86
N VAL A 369 9.77 24.17 -10.18
CA VAL A 369 9.27 24.38 -8.82
C VAL A 369 10.43 24.56 -7.85
N ALA A 370 11.46 23.72 -7.95
CA ALA A 370 12.66 23.78 -7.11
C ALA A 370 13.46 25.07 -7.32
N LYS A 371 13.54 25.60 -8.57
CA LYS A 371 14.12 26.92 -8.88
C LYS A 371 13.30 28.05 -8.26
N SER A 372 11.99 28.02 -8.44
CA SER A 372 11.09 29.03 -7.86
C SER A 372 11.23 29.07 -6.34
N TYR A 373 11.26 27.89 -5.69
CA TYR A 373 11.45 27.80 -4.24
C TYR A 373 12.79 28.38 -3.78
N ALA A 374 13.90 28.08 -4.46
CA ALA A 374 15.21 28.66 -4.17
C ALA A 374 15.18 30.19 -4.29
N ALA A 375 14.51 30.71 -5.33
CA ALA A 375 14.39 32.16 -5.57
C ALA A 375 13.64 32.89 -4.46
N THR A 376 12.59 32.30 -3.87
CA THR A 376 11.85 32.90 -2.73
C THR A 376 12.76 33.09 -1.51
N GLN A 377 13.81 32.30 -1.38
CA GLN A 377 14.82 32.37 -0.33
C GLN A 377 16.03 33.22 -0.69
N GLY A 378 16.04 33.83 -1.88
CA GLY A 378 17.13 34.67 -2.39
C GLY A 378 18.34 33.86 -2.86
N TYR A 379 18.19 32.60 -3.19
CA TYR A 379 19.23 31.76 -3.76
C TYR A 379 19.16 31.70 -5.29
N LYS A 380 20.32 31.54 -5.91
CA LYS A 380 20.43 31.15 -7.33
C LYS A 380 20.56 29.65 -7.41
N GLY A 381 19.90 29.02 -8.38
CA GLY A 381 19.95 27.58 -8.57
C GLY A 381 18.65 26.89 -8.13
N VAL A 382 18.77 25.73 -7.51
CA VAL A 382 17.63 24.87 -7.15
C VAL A 382 17.68 24.45 -5.69
N ARG A 383 16.53 24.20 -5.10
CA ARG A 383 16.42 23.61 -3.75
C ARG A 383 15.23 22.69 -3.66
N TRP A 384 15.47 21.48 -3.22
CA TRP A 384 14.44 20.52 -2.85
C TRP A 384 14.34 20.44 -1.32
N PRO A 385 13.18 20.75 -0.73
CA PRO A 385 12.96 20.57 0.70
C PRO A 385 13.12 19.12 1.15
N LYS A 386 13.44 18.91 2.43
CA LYS A 386 13.59 17.57 3.00
C LYS A 386 12.31 16.74 2.86
N MET A 387 11.18 17.30 3.27
CA MET A 387 9.85 16.70 3.21
C MET A 387 9.04 17.41 2.13
N ILE A 388 8.53 16.67 1.16
CA ILE A 388 7.96 17.25 -0.04
C ILE A 388 6.87 16.36 -0.64
N GLY A 389 5.82 16.97 -1.15
CA GLY A 389 4.78 16.28 -1.89
C GLY A 389 5.14 15.99 -3.35
N PRO A 390 4.33 15.22 -4.09
CA PRO A 390 4.62 14.83 -5.47
C PRO A 390 4.78 16.00 -6.44
N GLY A 391 4.10 17.13 -6.19
CA GLY A 391 4.22 18.35 -6.98
C GLY A 391 5.42 19.25 -6.61
N GLY A 392 6.32 18.81 -5.74
CA GLY A 392 7.50 19.58 -5.36
C GLY A 392 7.25 20.70 -4.34
N VAL A 393 6.14 20.67 -3.64
CA VAL A 393 5.78 21.66 -2.60
C VAL A 393 6.00 21.07 -1.21
N GLU A 394 6.65 21.86 -0.32
CA GLU A 394 6.95 21.53 1.09
C GLU A 394 5.68 21.46 1.94
#